data_2667c0d5dab27eeb1dc3b32cb5b68ea0
#
_entry.id   2667c0d5dab27eeb1dc3b32cb5b68ea0
#
_cell.length_a   1.000
_cell.length_b   1.000
_cell.length_c   1.000
_cell.angle_alpha   90.00
_cell.angle_beta   90.00
_cell.angle_gamma   90.00
#
_symmetry.space_group_name_H-M   'P 1'
#
loop_
_entity.id
_entity.type
_entity.pdbx_description
1 polymer ?
#
loop_
_entity_poly.entity_id
_entity_poly.type
_entity_poly.pdbx_seq_one_letter_code
_entity_poly.pdbx_strand_id
1 'polypeptide(L)'
;MDDFVLQQKQYDRTQEWNEAGWDGNGVTIWDMEPLNSHGTMTMKRLIDAAPNCKVLNYGLDMKASKNGIEYEYVELEDGTRVSSDEFVKNNHVTILSHSHSGHNNNKQYIIDFYANLKNKYNLALFNSAGNDGAKGVQGGAIPESLAIYVGAAIVFQHDFNQIRMATYSSQGDEFEEVDFTTFVGPSGWSGTSFSCPYLAGIAALLQQRYGFDMTQEEMYAYFKMIAQPIDGGYPSDIPNYDYWSGWGIPILPHVDKRYVVMEIGRKAFKIDGAWTEMDTAPFIEKQRTFVPIAFAALALGAQVFWDNDDKKVTIVKGNKTVEMVIGSRKYTVNGKEQMMDVAPFIKDQRTFVPIAFAALALDCKVAWVPEDKKVLILEQ
;
A
#
# COMPACT_ATOMS: atom_id res chain seq x y z
N MET A 1 16.09 -15.99 5.93
CA MET A 1 14.88 -16.17 6.78
C MET A 1 14.13 -17.33 6.14
N ASP A 2 13.66 -18.26 6.93
CA ASP A 2 13.06 -19.51 6.47
C ASP A 2 11.74 -19.19 5.73
N ASP A 3 11.51 -19.71 4.53
CA ASP A 3 10.43 -19.29 3.62
C ASP A 3 9.04 -19.70 4.13
N PHE A 4 8.98 -20.84 4.80
CA PHE A 4 7.82 -21.24 5.58
C PHE A 4 7.51 -20.19 6.65
N VAL A 5 8.54 -19.61 7.28
CA VAL A 5 8.42 -18.55 8.27
C VAL A 5 7.81 -17.29 7.66
N LEU A 6 8.11 -16.92 6.42
CA LEU A 6 7.55 -15.73 5.80
C LEU A 6 6.08 -15.90 5.41
N GLN A 7 5.71 -17.05 4.81
CA GLN A 7 4.29 -17.36 4.54
C GLN A 7 3.49 -17.41 5.83
N GLN A 8 4.01 -18.10 6.85
CA GLN A 8 3.37 -18.19 8.15
C GLN A 8 3.27 -16.79 8.80
N LYS A 9 4.33 -15.98 8.71
CA LYS A 9 4.33 -14.60 9.20
C LYS A 9 3.29 -13.73 8.50
N GLN A 10 3.11 -13.84 7.18
CA GLN A 10 2.06 -13.11 6.47
C GLN A 10 0.68 -13.52 6.98
N TYR A 11 0.44 -14.83 7.11
CA TYR A 11 -0.81 -15.36 7.64
C TYR A 11 -1.05 -14.91 9.08
N ASP A 12 -0.07 -15.11 9.98
CA ASP A 12 -0.19 -14.76 11.40
C ASP A 12 -0.48 -13.27 11.61
N ARG A 13 0.15 -12.38 10.82
CA ARG A 13 -0.13 -10.95 10.88
C ARG A 13 -1.54 -10.60 10.42
N THR A 14 -2.00 -11.23 9.35
CA THR A 14 -3.37 -11.05 8.86
C THR A 14 -4.37 -11.51 9.92
N GLN A 15 -4.13 -12.66 10.57
CA GLN A 15 -4.98 -13.16 11.66
C GLN A 15 -4.94 -12.24 12.89
N GLU A 16 -3.77 -11.74 13.31
CA GLU A 16 -3.63 -10.78 14.40
C GLU A 16 -4.51 -9.54 14.18
N TRP A 17 -4.55 -9.01 12.95
CA TRP A 17 -5.40 -7.88 12.60
C TRP A 17 -6.88 -8.25 12.65
N ASN A 18 -7.26 -9.40 12.09
CA ASN A 18 -8.65 -9.88 12.13
C ASN A 18 -9.14 -10.09 13.59
N GLU A 19 -8.33 -10.69 14.43
CA GLU A 19 -8.64 -10.90 15.85
C GLU A 19 -8.75 -9.59 16.64
N ALA A 20 -8.02 -8.56 16.23
CA ALA A 20 -8.14 -7.21 16.77
C ALA A 20 -9.35 -6.42 16.27
N GLY A 21 -10.17 -7.02 15.38
CA GLY A 21 -11.38 -6.42 14.80
C GLY A 21 -11.16 -5.66 13.48
N TRP A 22 -9.94 -5.72 12.91
CA TRP A 22 -9.66 -5.18 11.59
C TRP A 22 -9.79 -6.31 10.56
N ASP A 23 -11.02 -6.63 10.20
CA ASP A 23 -11.41 -7.83 9.45
C ASP A 23 -12.10 -7.52 8.10
N GLY A 24 -12.06 -6.24 7.70
CA GLY A 24 -12.64 -5.74 6.45
C GLY A 24 -14.08 -5.27 6.59
N ASN A 25 -14.67 -5.28 7.79
CA ASN A 25 -16.04 -4.84 7.99
C ASN A 25 -16.26 -3.40 7.49
N GLY A 26 -17.36 -3.20 6.75
CA GLY A 26 -17.70 -1.94 6.12
C GLY A 26 -17.01 -1.67 4.77
N VAL A 27 -16.03 -2.47 4.38
CA VAL A 27 -15.36 -2.37 3.06
C VAL A 27 -16.12 -3.18 2.02
N THR A 28 -16.32 -2.62 0.83
CA THR A 28 -16.89 -3.34 -0.31
C THR A 28 -15.85 -3.51 -1.41
N ILE A 29 -15.59 -4.75 -1.77
CA ILE A 29 -14.69 -5.16 -2.86
C ILE A 29 -15.52 -5.62 -4.04
N TRP A 30 -15.27 -5.09 -5.22
CA TRP A 30 -15.76 -5.65 -6.46
C TRP A 30 -14.71 -6.59 -7.03
N ASP A 31 -14.97 -7.90 -6.92
CA ASP A 31 -14.22 -8.95 -7.61
C ASP A 31 -14.82 -9.12 -9.00
N MET A 32 -14.10 -8.65 -10.02
CA MET A 32 -14.57 -8.60 -11.41
C MET A 32 -14.61 -9.99 -12.08
N GLU A 33 -14.72 -11.05 -11.29
CA GLU A 33 -14.84 -12.41 -11.77
C GLU A 33 -16.31 -12.83 -11.82
N PRO A 34 -16.75 -13.51 -12.88
CA PRO A 34 -18.09 -14.09 -12.91
C PRO A 34 -18.20 -15.24 -11.88
N LEU A 35 -19.41 -15.49 -11.39
CA LEU A 35 -19.70 -16.50 -10.38
C LEU A 35 -19.56 -17.91 -11.01
N ASN A 36 -18.34 -18.41 -11.05
CA ASN A 36 -17.96 -19.73 -11.51
C ASN A 36 -16.94 -20.36 -10.54
N SER A 37 -16.36 -21.50 -10.88
CA SER A 37 -15.35 -22.15 -10.02
C SER A 37 -14.12 -21.26 -9.76
N HIS A 38 -13.67 -20.50 -10.76
CA HIS A 38 -12.55 -19.56 -10.63
C HIS A 38 -12.93 -18.37 -9.73
N GLY A 39 -14.05 -17.68 -10.01
CA GLY A 39 -14.52 -16.57 -9.20
C GLY A 39 -14.84 -16.95 -7.75
N THR A 40 -15.33 -18.17 -7.51
CA THR A 40 -15.51 -18.68 -6.14
C THR A 40 -14.18 -18.80 -5.40
N MET A 41 -13.11 -19.17 -6.08
CA MET A 41 -11.78 -19.31 -5.48
C MET A 41 -11.12 -17.94 -5.25
N THR A 42 -11.26 -16.99 -6.17
CA THR A 42 -10.76 -15.61 -5.98
C THR A 42 -11.47 -14.93 -4.81
N MET A 43 -12.80 -15.04 -4.74
CA MET A 43 -13.59 -14.56 -3.61
C MET A 43 -13.13 -15.19 -2.28
N LYS A 44 -12.84 -16.49 -2.26
CA LYS A 44 -12.32 -17.15 -1.06
C LYS A 44 -10.99 -16.52 -0.60
N ARG A 45 -10.09 -16.17 -1.51
CA ARG A 45 -8.82 -15.52 -1.16
C ARG A 45 -9.01 -14.12 -0.58
N LEU A 46 -10.00 -13.36 -1.05
CA LEU A 46 -10.41 -12.09 -0.43
C LEU A 46 -10.85 -12.30 1.02
N ILE A 47 -11.74 -13.27 1.24
CA ILE A 47 -12.30 -13.61 2.57
C ILE A 47 -11.22 -14.20 3.48
N ASP A 48 -10.24 -14.96 2.97
CA ASP A 48 -9.11 -15.45 3.77
C ASP A 48 -8.29 -14.30 4.40
N ALA A 49 -8.21 -13.14 3.72
CA ALA A 49 -7.54 -11.96 4.24
C ALA A 49 -8.47 -11.06 5.06
N ALA A 50 -9.70 -10.82 4.58
CA ALA A 50 -10.66 -9.88 5.16
C ALA A 50 -12.04 -10.56 5.31
N PRO A 51 -12.26 -11.37 6.36
CA PRO A 51 -13.42 -12.27 6.47
C PRO A 51 -14.77 -11.58 6.54
N ASN A 52 -14.83 -10.31 6.93
CA ASN A 52 -16.07 -9.55 7.05
C ASN A 52 -16.24 -8.44 6.00
N CYS A 53 -15.37 -8.39 4.97
CA CYS A 53 -15.62 -7.49 3.83
C CYS A 53 -16.82 -7.96 3.01
N LYS A 54 -17.52 -7.00 2.39
CA LYS A 54 -18.55 -7.31 1.40
C LYS A 54 -17.88 -7.57 0.05
N VAL A 55 -18.03 -8.77 -0.49
CA VAL A 55 -17.51 -9.10 -1.84
C VAL A 55 -18.67 -9.13 -2.82
N LEU A 56 -18.50 -8.42 -3.93
CA LEU A 56 -19.41 -8.42 -5.09
C LEU A 56 -18.69 -9.13 -6.23
N ASN A 57 -19.15 -10.32 -6.58
CA ASN A 57 -18.51 -11.17 -7.58
C ASN A 57 -19.29 -11.10 -8.89
N TYR A 58 -19.00 -10.09 -9.71
CA TYR A 58 -19.67 -9.79 -10.97
C TYR A 58 -18.66 -9.42 -12.05
N GLY A 59 -18.79 -10.03 -13.22
CA GLY A 59 -18.01 -9.65 -14.39
C GLY A 59 -18.44 -8.28 -14.94
N LEU A 60 -17.51 -7.58 -15.57
CA LEU A 60 -17.78 -6.38 -16.37
C LEU A 60 -17.81 -6.76 -17.85
N ASP A 61 -18.98 -6.66 -18.47
CA ASP A 61 -19.11 -6.75 -19.91
C ASP A 61 -18.79 -5.41 -20.57
N MET A 62 -17.78 -5.38 -21.40
CA MET A 62 -17.34 -4.17 -22.09
C MET A 62 -16.99 -4.47 -23.54
N LYS A 63 -17.53 -3.67 -24.45
CA LYS A 63 -17.09 -3.65 -25.84
C LYS A 63 -16.43 -2.33 -26.17
N ALA A 64 -15.18 -2.43 -26.61
CA ALA A 64 -14.39 -1.31 -27.02
C ALA A 64 -14.16 -1.36 -28.54
N SER A 65 -14.15 -0.19 -29.19
CA SER A 65 -13.88 -0.01 -30.63
C SER A 65 -12.70 0.95 -30.83
N LYS A 66 -12.40 1.24 -32.08
CA LYS A 66 -11.38 2.24 -32.43
C LYS A 66 -11.74 3.67 -31.96
N ASN A 67 -13.03 3.93 -31.71
CA ASN A 67 -13.56 5.25 -31.39
C ASN A 67 -13.92 5.41 -29.91
N GLY A 68 -13.67 4.39 -29.06
CA GLY A 68 -14.00 4.42 -27.63
C GLY A 68 -14.73 3.18 -27.15
N ILE A 69 -15.38 3.30 -26.00
CA ILE A 69 -16.21 2.25 -25.43
C ILE A 69 -17.60 2.36 -26.05
N GLU A 70 -18.05 1.28 -26.71
CA GLU A 70 -19.38 1.23 -27.30
C GLU A 70 -20.45 0.94 -26.26
N TYR A 71 -20.16 0.04 -25.32
CA TYR A 71 -20.96 -0.24 -24.14
C TYR A 71 -20.11 -0.83 -23.00
N GLU A 72 -20.58 -0.64 -21.80
CA GLU A 72 -20.12 -1.33 -20.59
C GLU A 72 -21.28 -1.51 -19.64
N TYR A 73 -21.38 -2.67 -19.01
CA TYR A 73 -22.37 -2.93 -17.98
C TYR A 73 -21.96 -4.11 -17.08
N VAL A 74 -22.56 -4.13 -15.91
CA VAL A 74 -22.57 -5.26 -14.98
C VAL A 74 -23.98 -5.87 -15.04
N GLU A 75 -24.08 -7.17 -15.33
CA GLU A 75 -25.34 -7.89 -15.31
C GLU A 75 -25.59 -8.46 -13.90
N LEU A 76 -26.68 -8.04 -13.27
CA LEU A 76 -27.08 -8.48 -11.95
C LEU A 76 -27.80 -9.84 -12.00
N GLU A 77 -27.98 -10.49 -10.84
CA GLU A 77 -28.61 -11.82 -10.75
C GLU A 77 -30.02 -11.88 -11.32
N ASP A 78 -30.75 -10.78 -11.31
CA ASP A 78 -32.10 -10.66 -11.88
C ASP A 78 -32.12 -10.35 -13.39
N GLY A 79 -30.94 -10.31 -14.03
CA GLY A 79 -30.76 -9.97 -15.43
C GLY A 79 -30.78 -8.47 -15.73
N THR A 80 -30.88 -7.63 -14.71
CA THR A 80 -30.76 -6.18 -14.88
C THR A 80 -29.31 -5.80 -15.25
N ARG A 81 -29.15 -4.88 -16.20
CA ARG A 81 -27.85 -4.35 -16.61
C ARG A 81 -27.69 -2.93 -16.10
N VAL A 82 -26.62 -2.68 -15.36
CA VAL A 82 -26.28 -1.36 -14.83
C VAL A 82 -24.88 -0.98 -15.31
N SER A 83 -24.61 0.32 -15.45
CA SER A 83 -23.25 0.77 -15.77
C SER A 83 -22.30 0.52 -14.60
N SER A 84 -21.01 0.41 -14.88
CA SER A 84 -19.99 0.28 -13.84
C SER A 84 -20.04 1.44 -12.85
N ASP A 85 -20.29 2.65 -13.35
CA ASP A 85 -20.44 3.86 -12.54
C ASP A 85 -21.60 3.73 -11.53
N GLU A 86 -22.76 3.29 -12.01
CA GLU A 86 -23.92 3.05 -11.16
C GLU A 86 -23.69 1.89 -10.19
N PHE A 87 -23.05 0.82 -10.63
CA PHE A 87 -22.71 -0.33 -9.81
C PHE A 87 -21.78 0.06 -8.65
N VAL A 88 -20.70 0.78 -8.94
CA VAL A 88 -19.74 1.26 -7.92
C VAL A 88 -20.42 2.18 -6.93
N LYS A 89 -21.19 3.16 -7.42
CA LYS A 89 -21.90 4.13 -6.58
C LYS A 89 -22.91 3.48 -5.65
N ASN A 90 -23.78 2.64 -6.18
CA ASN A 90 -24.90 2.05 -5.43
C ASN A 90 -24.41 1.03 -4.39
N ASN A 91 -23.27 0.40 -4.63
CA ASN A 91 -22.68 -0.59 -3.74
C ASN A 91 -21.59 -0.03 -2.83
N HIS A 92 -21.23 1.26 -2.96
CA HIS A 92 -20.13 1.88 -2.20
C HIS A 92 -18.81 1.10 -2.33
N VAL A 93 -18.49 0.68 -3.57
CA VAL A 93 -17.24 -0.04 -3.84
C VAL A 93 -16.04 0.88 -3.59
N THR A 94 -15.03 0.39 -2.90
CA THR A 94 -13.79 1.12 -2.62
C THR A 94 -12.55 0.39 -3.14
N ILE A 95 -12.66 -0.91 -3.41
CA ILE A 95 -11.59 -1.74 -3.95
C ILE A 95 -12.13 -2.52 -5.13
N LEU A 96 -11.35 -2.61 -6.21
CA LEU A 96 -11.60 -3.44 -7.36
C LEU A 96 -10.46 -4.45 -7.51
N SER A 97 -10.81 -5.74 -7.52
CA SER A 97 -9.88 -6.86 -7.72
C SER A 97 -10.18 -7.53 -9.06
N HIS A 98 -9.16 -7.70 -9.89
CA HIS A 98 -9.28 -8.33 -11.20
C HIS A 98 -8.23 -9.42 -11.39
N SER A 99 -8.68 -10.64 -11.60
CA SER A 99 -7.84 -11.83 -11.68
C SER A 99 -7.75 -12.45 -13.08
N HIS A 100 -8.17 -11.72 -14.11
CA HIS A 100 -8.04 -12.13 -15.51
C HIS A 100 -6.96 -11.38 -16.24
N SER A 101 -6.29 -12.04 -17.17
CA SER A 101 -5.43 -11.42 -18.18
C SER A 101 -6.30 -10.98 -19.37
N GLY A 102 -6.18 -9.72 -19.78
CA GLY A 102 -6.82 -9.18 -20.98
C GLY A 102 -5.78 -8.84 -22.02
N HIS A 103 -6.08 -9.09 -23.29
CA HIS A 103 -5.17 -8.73 -24.38
C HIS A 103 -5.24 -7.22 -24.66
N ASN A 104 -4.11 -6.53 -24.45
CA ASN A 104 -3.83 -5.19 -25.02
C ASN A 104 -4.76 -4.06 -24.59
N ASN A 105 -4.80 -3.76 -23.30
CA ASN A 105 -5.65 -2.74 -22.70
C ASN A 105 -5.01 -1.34 -22.55
N ASN A 106 -3.79 -1.13 -23.13
CA ASN A 106 -3.11 0.17 -23.14
C ASN A 106 -3.69 1.15 -24.19
N LYS A 107 -4.95 1.00 -24.59
CA LYS A 107 -5.63 1.97 -25.43
C LYS A 107 -6.11 3.14 -24.58
N GLN A 108 -5.88 4.36 -25.02
CA GLN A 108 -6.14 5.57 -24.25
C GLN A 108 -7.57 5.61 -23.69
N TYR A 109 -8.58 5.20 -24.43
CA TYR A 109 -9.97 5.20 -23.94
C TYR A 109 -10.23 4.18 -22.80
N ILE A 110 -9.46 3.07 -22.72
CA ILE A 110 -9.52 2.12 -21.60
C ILE A 110 -8.85 2.73 -20.37
N ILE A 111 -7.69 3.36 -20.58
CA ILE A 111 -7.00 4.13 -19.53
C ILE A 111 -7.93 5.20 -18.97
N ASP A 112 -8.54 6.00 -19.84
CA ASP A 112 -9.46 7.08 -19.44
C ASP A 112 -10.68 6.56 -18.69
N PHE A 113 -11.23 5.40 -19.09
CA PHE A 113 -12.35 4.76 -18.42
C PHE A 113 -12.01 4.38 -16.98
N TYR A 114 -10.96 3.58 -16.77
CA TYR A 114 -10.57 3.16 -15.42
C TYR A 114 -10.04 4.32 -14.57
N ALA A 115 -9.31 5.27 -15.18
CA ALA A 115 -8.87 6.48 -14.48
C ALA A 115 -10.04 7.33 -13.99
N ASN A 116 -11.08 7.49 -14.82
CA ASN A 116 -12.29 8.23 -14.42
C ASN A 116 -13.01 7.53 -13.27
N LEU A 117 -13.20 6.21 -13.36
CA LEU A 117 -13.84 5.42 -12.32
C LEU A 117 -13.05 5.47 -11.00
N LYS A 118 -11.72 5.26 -11.07
CA LYS A 118 -10.80 5.36 -9.95
C LYS A 118 -10.89 6.73 -9.26
N ASN A 119 -10.71 7.79 -10.03
CA ASN A 119 -10.65 9.14 -9.48
C ASN A 119 -11.99 9.62 -8.90
N LYS A 120 -13.10 9.26 -9.55
CA LYS A 120 -14.45 9.65 -9.12
C LYS A 120 -14.85 9.03 -7.77
N TYR A 121 -14.41 7.81 -7.52
CA TYR A 121 -14.82 7.02 -6.35
C TYR A 121 -13.68 6.71 -5.40
N ASN A 122 -12.48 7.22 -5.65
CA ASN A 122 -11.27 6.89 -4.88
C ASN A 122 -11.04 5.38 -4.78
N LEU A 123 -11.14 4.67 -5.91
CA LEU A 123 -10.98 3.21 -5.94
C LEU A 123 -9.50 2.83 -5.84
N ALA A 124 -9.22 1.77 -5.08
CA ALA A 124 -7.96 1.04 -5.19
C ALA A 124 -8.12 -0.12 -6.18
N LEU A 125 -7.32 -0.13 -7.24
CA LEU A 125 -7.39 -1.08 -8.34
C LEU A 125 -6.26 -2.11 -8.21
N PHE A 126 -6.60 -3.39 -8.20
CA PHE A 126 -5.66 -4.51 -8.15
C PHE A 126 -5.84 -5.40 -9.37
N ASN A 127 -4.72 -5.85 -9.96
CA ASN A 127 -4.73 -6.77 -11.07
C ASN A 127 -3.68 -7.87 -10.91
N SER A 128 -4.01 -9.09 -11.33
CA SER A 128 -3.05 -10.18 -11.36
C SER A 128 -2.02 -9.95 -12.47
N ALA A 129 -0.74 -10.25 -12.20
CA ALA A 129 0.36 -10.03 -13.15
C ALA A 129 0.32 -10.95 -14.38
N GLY A 130 -0.47 -12.03 -14.35
CA GLY A 130 -0.55 -13.02 -15.43
C GLY A 130 0.25 -14.29 -15.13
N ASN A 131 0.10 -15.29 -16.00
CA ASN A 131 0.60 -16.66 -15.78
C ASN A 131 1.49 -17.17 -16.92
N ASP A 132 2.16 -16.29 -17.68
CA ASP A 132 2.98 -16.68 -18.84
C ASP A 132 4.50 -16.67 -18.58
N GLY A 133 4.91 -16.57 -17.33
CA GLY A 133 6.31 -16.64 -16.93
C GLY A 133 7.14 -15.52 -17.54
N ALA A 134 8.26 -15.86 -18.16
CA ALA A 134 9.24 -14.91 -18.72
C ALA A 134 8.77 -14.08 -19.92
N LYS A 135 7.51 -14.14 -20.30
CA LYS A 135 6.99 -13.42 -21.48
C LYS A 135 6.48 -12.00 -21.21
N GLY A 136 6.77 -11.47 -20.04
CA GLY A 136 6.31 -10.15 -19.61
C GLY A 136 4.99 -10.19 -18.83
N VAL A 137 4.64 -9.08 -18.22
CA VAL A 137 3.35 -8.89 -17.56
C VAL A 137 2.29 -8.95 -18.65
N GLN A 138 1.38 -9.91 -18.56
CA GLN A 138 0.26 -9.91 -19.48
C GLN A 138 -0.77 -8.91 -18.98
N GLY A 139 -0.89 -7.81 -19.70
CA GLY A 139 -1.82 -6.75 -19.38
C GLY A 139 -3.16 -7.30 -18.93
N GLY A 140 -3.56 -6.98 -17.72
CA GLY A 140 -4.87 -7.29 -17.19
C GLY A 140 -5.96 -6.49 -17.89
N ALA A 141 -7.21 -6.65 -17.48
CA ALA A 141 -8.29 -5.80 -17.98
C ALA A 141 -8.08 -4.33 -17.56
N ILE A 142 -7.41 -4.11 -16.42
CA ILE A 142 -7.05 -2.78 -15.94
C ILE A 142 -5.64 -2.44 -16.41
N PRO A 143 -5.41 -1.26 -17.02
CA PRO A 143 -4.08 -0.83 -17.44
C PRO A 143 -3.07 -0.79 -16.28
N GLU A 144 -1.83 -1.22 -16.53
CA GLU A 144 -0.74 -1.24 -15.53
C GLU A 144 -0.47 0.13 -14.91
N SER A 145 -0.55 1.19 -15.70
CA SER A 145 -0.40 2.57 -15.19
C SER A 145 -1.45 2.98 -14.15
N LEU A 146 -2.49 2.18 -13.94
CA LEU A 146 -3.62 2.50 -13.05
C LEU A 146 -3.80 1.53 -11.90
N ALA A 147 -3.35 0.29 -12.01
CA ALA A 147 -3.60 -0.76 -11.02
C ALA A 147 -2.30 -1.20 -10.32
N ILE A 148 -2.44 -1.78 -9.14
CA ILE A 148 -1.38 -2.50 -8.45
C ILE A 148 -1.33 -3.92 -9.00
N TYR A 149 -0.22 -4.30 -9.64
CA TYR A 149 -0.03 -5.61 -10.26
C TYR A 149 0.62 -6.59 -9.29
N VAL A 150 -0.02 -7.76 -9.14
CA VAL A 150 0.35 -8.74 -8.11
C VAL A 150 0.83 -10.04 -8.72
N GLY A 151 2.10 -10.34 -8.51
CA GLY A 151 2.75 -11.60 -8.86
C GLY A 151 2.47 -12.71 -7.84
N ALA A 152 2.93 -13.93 -8.15
CA ALA A 152 2.72 -15.11 -7.34
C ALA A 152 4.03 -15.71 -6.83
N ALA A 153 4.12 -15.93 -5.50
CA ALA A 153 5.15 -16.72 -4.87
C ALA A 153 4.61 -18.07 -4.39
N ILE A 154 5.47 -19.08 -4.38
CA ILE A 154 5.18 -20.42 -3.87
C ILE A 154 6.26 -20.86 -2.89
N VAL A 155 5.87 -21.69 -1.91
CA VAL A 155 6.80 -22.40 -1.03
C VAL A 155 7.04 -23.78 -1.60
N PHE A 156 8.29 -24.13 -1.85
CA PHE A 156 8.67 -25.47 -2.32
C PHE A 156 8.63 -26.48 -1.18
N GLN A 157 7.87 -27.57 -1.33
CA GLN A 157 7.64 -28.59 -0.29
C GLN A 157 8.87 -29.38 0.16
N HIS A 158 10.02 -29.29 -0.54
CA HIS A 158 11.20 -30.11 -0.27
C HIS A 158 12.50 -29.31 0.00
N ASP A 159 12.47 -27.99 -0.16
CA ASP A 159 13.57 -27.12 0.20
C ASP A 159 13.00 -25.88 0.89
N PHE A 160 12.83 -26.01 2.21
CA PHE A 160 12.21 -24.99 3.06
C PHE A 160 13.02 -23.68 3.15
N ASN A 161 14.12 -23.57 2.41
CA ASN A 161 15.04 -22.43 2.45
C ASN A 161 14.93 -21.49 1.24
N GLN A 162 13.93 -21.62 0.35
CA GLN A 162 13.83 -20.77 -0.82
C GLN A 162 12.38 -20.41 -1.17
N ILE A 163 11.94 -19.20 -0.81
CA ILE A 163 10.83 -18.55 -1.52
C ILE A 163 11.28 -18.37 -2.96
N ARG A 164 10.46 -18.83 -3.87
CA ARG A 164 10.67 -18.56 -5.28
C ARG A 164 9.40 -17.96 -5.85
N MET A 165 9.60 -17.09 -6.79
CA MET A 165 8.52 -16.72 -7.67
C MET A 165 7.97 -18.00 -8.32
N ALA A 166 6.65 -18.10 -8.41
CA ALA A 166 6.05 -19.17 -9.18
C ALA A 166 6.49 -19.05 -10.64
N THR A 167 7.01 -20.15 -11.21
CA THR A 167 7.58 -20.12 -12.57
C THR A 167 6.57 -19.68 -13.65
N TYR A 168 5.29 -19.79 -13.38
CA TYR A 168 4.23 -19.27 -14.24
C TYR A 168 3.93 -17.79 -14.01
N SER A 169 4.27 -17.20 -12.86
CA SER A 169 4.03 -15.79 -12.61
C SER A 169 4.72 -14.94 -13.67
N SER A 170 3.98 -14.06 -14.33
CA SER A 170 4.55 -13.17 -15.32
C SER A 170 5.62 -12.27 -14.68
N GLN A 171 6.64 -11.96 -15.44
CA GLN A 171 7.77 -11.14 -15.04
C GLN A 171 7.60 -9.73 -15.61
N GLY A 172 7.90 -8.71 -14.83
CA GLY A 172 8.06 -7.36 -15.35
C GLY A 172 9.39 -7.18 -16.09
N ASP A 173 9.55 -6.03 -16.71
CA ASP A 173 10.79 -5.54 -17.31
C ASP A 173 10.93 -4.02 -17.05
N GLU A 174 11.78 -3.34 -17.80
CA GLU A 174 11.95 -1.89 -17.67
C GLU A 174 10.72 -1.05 -18.13
N PHE A 175 9.73 -1.68 -18.75
CA PHE A 175 8.52 -1.02 -19.29
C PHE A 175 7.23 -1.50 -18.63
N GLU A 176 7.23 -2.70 -18.07
CA GLU A 176 6.07 -3.37 -17.47
C GLU A 176 6.46 -3.88 -16.08
N GLU A 177 5.74 -3.45 -15.03
CA GLU A 177 6.13 -3.71 -13.65
C GLU A 177 5.20 -4.71 -12.95
N VAL A 178 5.79 -5.61 -12.15
CA VAL A 178 5.11 -6.29 -11.05
C VAL A 178 5.34 -5.45 -9.80
N ASP A 179 4.28 -4.98 -9.16
CA ASP A 179 4.42 -4.11 -7.99
C ASP A 179 4.74 -4.90 -6.72
N PHE A 180 3.95 -5.93 -6.47
CA PHE A 180 4.07 -6.76 -5.27
C PHE A 180 3.82 -8.23 -5.59
N THR A 181 4.22 -9.08 -4.66
CA THR A 181 4.00 -10.52 -4.75
C THR A 181 3.34 -11.01 -3.47
N THR A 182 2.43 -11.98 -3.58
CA THR A 182 1.89 -12.70 -2.42
C THR A 182 1.82 -14.20 -2.68
N PHE A 183 1.55 -14.99 -1.63
CA PHE A 183 1.36 -16.42 -1.76
C PHE A 183 -0.01 -16.77 -2.34
N VAL A 184 -0.04 -17.76 -3.23
CA VAL A 184 -1.27 -18.17 -3.92
C VAL A 184 -2.29 -18.90 -3.03
N GLY A 185 -1.89 -19.35 -1.85
CA GLY A 185 -2.77 -20.05 -0.92
C GLY A 185 -2.35 -21.50 -0.66
N PRO A 186 -3.30 -22.37 -0.29
CA PRO A 186 -3.03 -23.75 0.06
C PRO A 186 -2.35 -24.55 -1.06
N SER A 187 -1.67 -25.63 -0.68
CA SER A 187 -1.05 -26.58 -1.62
C SER A 187 -2.03 -27.03 -2.70
N GLY A 188 -1.59 -26.97 -3.96
CA GLY A 188 -2.38 -27.33 -5.13
C GLY A 188 -3.06 -26.15 -5.85
N TRP A 189 -3.02 -24.94 -5.30
CA TRP A 189 -3.49 -23.75 -5.99
C TRP A 189 -2.35 -23.15 -6.83
N SER A 190 -2.68 -22.68 -8.02
CA SER A 190 -1.71 -22.05 -8.92
C SER A 190 -2.35 -20.93 -9.72
N GLY A 191 -1.65 -19.82 -9.87
CA GLY A 191 -2.09 -18.65 -10.63
C GLY A 191 -1.99 -17.36 -9.83
N THR A 192 -1.54 -16.29 -10.48
CA THR A 192 -1.56 -14.93 -9.94
C THR A 192 -2.98 -14.45 -9.61
N SER A 193 -3.99 -15.13 -10.21
CA SER A 193 -5.41 -14.94 -9.89
C SER A 193 -5.75 -15.16 -8.42
N PHE A 194 -4.89 -15.86 -7.64
CA PHE A 194 -5.13 -16.10 -6.22
C PHE A 194 -4.25 -15.24 -5.30
N SER A 195 -3.15 -14.72 -5.80
CA SER A 195 -2.34 -13.75 -5.06
C SER A 195 -2.95 -12.35 -5.08
N CYS A 196 -3.43 -11.90 -6.23
CA CYS A 196 -4.07 -10.59 -6.38
C CYS A 196 -5.22 -10.35 -5.38
N PRO A 197 -6.27 -11.19 -5.30
CA PRO A 197 -7.37 -10.96 -4.36
C PRO A 197 -6.93 -11.01 -2.89
N TYR A 198 -5.92 -11.80 -2.54
CA TYR A 198 -5.40 -11.77 -1.18
C TYR A 198 -4.83 -10.41 -0.79
N LEU A 199 -4.04 -9.76 -1.68
CA LEU A 199 -3.54 -8.41 -1.42
C LEU A 199 -4.67 -7.37 -1.40
N ALA A 200 -5.68 -7.50 -2.27
CA ALA A 200 -6.87 -6.66 -2.24
C ALA A 200 -7.64 -6.80 -0.90
N GLY A 201 -7.70 -8.01 -0.34
CA GLY A 201 -8.24 -8.25 1.00
C GLY A 201 -7.41 -7.56 2.09
N ILE A 202 -6.07 -7.62 2.03
CA ILE A 202 -5.21 -6.86 2.94
C ILE A 202 -5.48 -5.35 2.82
N ALA A 203 -5.69 -4.82 1.60
CA ALA A 203 -6.06 -3.42 1.41
C ALA A 203 -7.37 -3.06 2.12
N ALA A 204 -8.34 -3.98 2.18
CA ALA A 204 -9.58 -3.76 2.93
C ALA A 204 -9.33 -3.59 4.45
N LEU A 205 -8.38 -4.33 5.02
CA LEU A 205 -7.99 -4.14 6.42
C LEU A 205 -7.39 -2.75 6.65
N LEU A 206 -6.58 -2.26 5.69
CA LEU A 206 -6.00 -0.91 5.77
C LEU A 206 -7.08 0.16 5.70
N GLN A 207 -8.05 0.05 4.77
CA GLN A 207 -9.15 1.01 4.66
C GLN A 207 -10.02 1.04 5.91
N GLN A 208 -10.37 -0.12 6.46
CA GLN A 208 -11.13 -0.19 7.69
C GLN A 208 -10.40 0.48 8.85
N ARG A 209 -9.10 0.25 8.98
CA ARG A 209 -8.30 0.77 10.09
C ARG A 209 -7.93 2.23 9.95
N TYR A 210 -7.47 2.63 8.75
CA TYR A 210 -6.83 3.94 8.55
C TYR A 210 -7.74 4.96 7.84
N GLY A 211 -8.89 4.51 7.33
CA GLY A 211 -9.92 5.34 6.74
C GLY A 211 -10.15 5.07 5.26
N PHE A 212 -11.42 5.20 4.85
CA PHE A 212 -11.86 5.00 3.45
C PHE A 212 -11.38 6.09 2.49
N ASP A 213 -10.79 7.16 3.01
CA ASP A 213 -10.14 8.21 2.23
C ASP A 213 -8.67 7.91 1.90
N MET A 214 -8.15 6.73 2.31
CA MET A 214 -6.84 6.24 1.89
C MET A 214 -6.84 6.01 0.38
N THR A 215 -5.96 6.73 -0.33
CA THR A 215 -5.84 6.61 -1.78
C THR A 215 -5.05 5.36 -2.17
N GLN A 216 -5.14 4.94 -3.44
CA GLN A 216 -4.32 3.85 -3.94
C GLN A 216 -2.82 4.17 -3.84
N GLU A 217 -2.42 5.41 -4.10
CA GLU A 217 -1.05 5.90 -4.00
C GLU A 217 -0.52 5.81 -2.56
N GLU A 218 -1.36 6.14 -1.59
CA GLU A 218 -1.07 5.97 -0.18
C GLU A 218 -0.94 4.48 0.21
N MET A 219 -1.85 3.63 -0.29
CA MET A 219 -1.77 2.16 -0.10
C MET A 219 -0.50 1.58 -0.70
N TYR A 220 -0.16 1.99 -1.92
CA TYR A 220 1.05 1.56 -2.60
C TYR A 220 2.30 1.89 -1.79
N ALA A 221 2.41 3.13 -1.32
CA ALA A 221 3.51 3.58 -0.48
C ALA A 221 3.55 2.83 0.86
N TYR A 222 2.38 2.54 1.45
CA TYR A 222 2.28 1.72 2.66
C TYR A 222 2.76 0.29 2.42
N PHE A 223 2.28 -0.38 1.37
CA PHE A 223 2.72 -1.72 1.00
C PHE A 223 4.23 -1.78 0.77
N LYS A 224 4.79 -0.79 0.09
CA LYS A 224 6.23 -0.67 -0.11
C LYS A 224 7.00 -0.57 1.22
N MET A 225 6.49 0.16 2.21
CA MET A 225 7.11 0.21 3.53
C MET A 225 7.10 -1.12 4.26
N ILE A 226 6.08 -1.95 4.09
CA ILE A 226 5.94 -3.24 4.78
C ILE A 226 6.40 -4.45 3.95
N ALA A 227 6.75 -4.23 2.68
CA ALA A 227 7.22 -5.31 1.81
C ALA A 227 8.53 -5.92 2.33
N GLN A 228 8.61 -7.24 2.26
CA GLN A 228 9.82 -8.01 2.50
C GLN A 228 10.36 -8.42 1.13
N PRO A 229 11.51 -7.88 0.70
CA PRO A 229 12.09 -8.25 -0.58
C PRO A 229 12.35 -9.76 -0.67
N ILE A 230 12.06 -10.33 -1.82
CA ILE A 230 12.43 -11.70 -2.18
C ILE A 230 13.26 -11.65 -3.45
N ASP A 231 14.22 -12.57 -3.57
CA ASP A 231 15.02 -12.68 -4.78
C ASP A 231 14.22 -13.40 -5.87
N GLY A 232 13.74 -12.66 -6.85
CA GLY A 232 13.08 -13.18 -8.04
C GLY A 232 14.07 -13.70 -9.08
N GLY A 233 15.36 -13.31 -8.97
CA GLY A 233 16.41 -13.64 -9.93
C GLY A 233 16.51 -12.67 -11.11
N TYR A 234 15.81 -11.55 -11.07
CA TYR A 234 15.83 -10.48 -12.08
C TYR A 234 16.06 -9.11 -11.42
N PRO A 235 17.27 -8.83 -10.91
CA PRO A 235 17.56 -7.61 -10.19
C PRO A 235 17.41 -6.38 -11.09
N SER A 236 16.89 -5.29 -10.52
CA SER A 236 16.84 -3.99 -11.14
C SER A 236 17.88 -3.03 -10.56
N ASP A 237 18.05 -1.86 -11.18
CA ASP A 237 18.88 -0.78 -10.63
C ASP A 237 18.22 -0.06 -9.45
N ILE A 238 16.93 -0.36 -9.17
CA ILE A 238 16.17 0.22 -8.07
C ILE A 238 16.45 -0.60 -6.79
N PRO A 239 16.98 -0.02 -5.73
CA PRO A 239 17.25 -0.74 -4.49
C PRO A 239 16.00 -1.42 -3.91
N ASN A 240 16.10 -2.71 -3.56
CA ASN A 240 15.04 -3.56 -3.02
C ASN A 240 13.86 -3.81 -3.97
N TYR A 241 14.05 -3.61 -5.26
CA TYR A 241 13.10 -3.94 -6.30
C TYR A 241 13.68 -4.98 -7.25
N ASP A 242 12.90 -5.97 -7.62
CA ASP A 242 13.24 -7.01 -8.59
C ASP A 242 12.13 -7.07 -9.64
N TYR A 243 12.47 -7.14 -10.92
CA TYR A 243 11.48 -7.10 -12.00
C TYR A 243 10.45 -8.24 -11.98
N TRP A 244 10.76 -9.35 -11.30
CA TRP A 244 9.84 -10.48 -11.18
C TRP A 244 8.99 -10.42 -9.92
N SER A 245 9.57 -10.07 -8.79
CA SER A 245 8.89 -10.06 -7.49
C SER A 245 8.37 -8.69 -7.05
N GLY A 246 8.68 -7.64 -7.82
CA GLY A 246 8.38 -6.27 -7.44
C GLY A 246 9.12 -5.85 -6.17
N TRP A 247 8.46 -5.16 -5.28
CA TRP A 247 8.98 -4.79 -3.96
C TRP A 247 9.02 -5.97 -2.97
N GLY A 248 8.49 -7.13 -3.38
CA GLY A 248 8.41 -8.33 -2.56
C GLY A 248 7.03 -8.52 -1.92
N ILE A 249 6.99 -9.19 -0.77
CA ILE A 249 5.76 -9.60 -0.10
C ILE A 249 5.38 -8.60 0.98
N PRO A 250 4.25 -7.86 0.84
CA PRO A 250 3.72 -7.02 1.92
C PRO A 250 3.31 -7.86 3.12
N ILE A 251 3.92 -7.57 4.28
CA ILE A 251 3.60 -8.23 5.55
C ILE A 251 3.14 -7.18 6.53
N LEU A 252 1.89 -7.26 6.97
CA LEU A 252 1.33 -6.34 7.95
C LEU A 252 2.25 -6.24 9.19
N PRO A 253 2.46 -5.06 9.76
CA PRO A 253 3.15 -4.91 11.03
C PRO A 253 2.30 -5.51 12.16
N HIS A 254 2.84 -5.56 13.37
CA HIS A 254 2.01 -5.83 14.54
C HIS A 254 0.90 -4.78 14.68
N VAL A 255 -0.25 -5.19 15.15
CA VAL A 255 -1.44 -4.33 15.22
C VAL A 255 -1.27 -3.12 16.14
N ASP A 256 -0.35 -3.17 17.10
CA ASP A 256 -0.01 -2.07 18.01
C ASP A 256 0.88 -0.99 17.37
N LYS A 257 1.40 -1.25 16.16
CA LYS A 257 2.29 -0.32 15.48
C LYS A 257 1.53 0.88 14.94
N ARG A 258 2.09 2.06 15.22
CA ARG A 258 1.50 3.35 14.86
C ARG A 258 1.74 3.68 13.40
N TYR A 259 0.69 4.17 12.75
CA TYR A 259 0.74 4.73 11.41
C TYR A 259 0.28 6.18 11.41
N VAL A 260 1.06 7.06 10.81
CA VAL A 260 0.81 8.50 10.78
C VAL A 260 0.80 8.99 9.34
N VAL A 261 -0.17 9.85 9.02
CA VAL A 261 -0.29 10.53 7.72
C VAL A 261 -0.34 12.03 7.94
N MET A 262 0.57 12.76 7.30
CA MET A 262 0.62 14.21 7.30
C MET A 262 0.52 14.75 5.87
N GLU A 263 -0.41 15.67 5.62
CA GLU A 263 -0.61 16.31 4.33
C GLU A 263 -0.03 17.72 4.35
N ILE A 264 0.72 18.09 3.31
CA ILE A 264 1.33 19.41 3.19
C ILE A 264 0.24 20.50 3.08
N GLY A 265 0.35 21.52 3.93
CA GLY A 265 -0.59 22.63 3.97
C GLY A 265 -1.85 22.38 4.81
N ARG A 266 -2.09 21.15 5.29
CA ARG A 266 -3.25 20.83 6.12
C ARG A 266 -2.91 20.98 7.61
N LYS A 267 -3.77 21.70 8.34
CA LYS A 267 -3.64 21.84 9.80
C LYS A 267 -4.28 20.68 10.56
N ALA A 268 -4.08 19.46 10.08
CA ALA A 268 -4.47 18.23 10.74
C ALA A 268 -3.64 17.07 10.19
N PHE A 269 -3.47 16.03 10.98
CA PHE A 269 -2.82 14.78 10.59
C PHE A 269 -3.57 13.58 11.17
N LYS A 270 -3.35 12.40 10.63
CA LYS A 270 -3.93 11.18 11.15
C LYS A 270 -2.93 10.41 12.00
N ILE A 271 -3.40 9.82 13.09
CA ILE A 271 -2.72 8.75 13.84
C ILE A 271 -3.68 7.57 13.84
N ASP A 272 -3.27 6.45 13.26
CA ASP A 272 -4.07 5.21 13.18
C ASP A 272 -5.51 5.45 12.68
N GLY A 273 -5.66 6.29 11.65
CA GLY A 273 -6.94 6.67 11.04
C GLY A 273 -7.68 7.83 11.72
N ALA A 274 -7.35 8.19 12.96
CA ALA A 274 -7.99 9.28 13.70
C ALA A 274 -7.34 10.63 13.40
N TRP A 275 -8.17 11.64 13.06
CA TRP A 275 -7.72 13.00 12.82
C TRP A 275 -7.33 13.71 14.12
N THR A 276 -6.18 14.39 14.07
CA THR A 276 -5.66 15.26 15.14
C THR A 276 -5.35 16.61 14.55
N GLU A 277 -5.89 17.67 15.15
CA GLU A 277 -5.63 19.04 14.69
C GLU A 277 -4.26 19.55 15.12
N MET A 278 -3.69 20.45 14.32
CA MET A 278 -2.51 21.21 14.64
C MET A 278 -2.71 22.70 14.25
N ASP A 279 -2.06 23.57 14.99
CA ASP A 279 -2.19 25.02 14.77
C ASP A 279 -1.40 25.51 13.56
N THR A 280 -0.42 24.73 13.11
CA THR A 280 0.45 25.07 11.98
C THR A 280 0.65 23.85 11.08
N ALA A 281 0.37 24.04 9.79
CA ALA A 281 0.49 22.98 8.81
C ALA A 281 1.94 22.59 8.50
N PRO A 282 2.20 21.32 8.14
CA PRO A 282 3.48 20.92 7.55
C PRO A 282 3.72 21.66 6.24
N PHE A 283 4.97 21.93 5.94
CA PHE A 283 5.36 22.56 4.68
C PHE A 283 6.69 21.99 4.16
N ILE A 284 6.94 22.22 2.88
CA ILE A 284 8.19 21.82 2.25
C ILE A 284 9.11 23.04 2.13
N GLU A 285 10.33 22.90 2.63
CA GLU A 285 11.43 23.84 2.41
C GLU A 285 12.71 23.05 2.13
N LYS A 286 13.49 23.49 1.13
CA LYS A 286 14.72 22.80 0.71
C LYS A 286 14.51 21.29 0.46
N GLN A 287 13.40 20.93 -0.18
CA GLN A 287 13.01 19.56 -0.49
C GLN A 287 12.83 18.64 0.76
N ARG A 288 12.55 19.23 1.92
CA ARG A 288 12.26 18.49 3.16
C ARG A 288 10.94 18.96 3.75
N THR A 289 10.19 18.02 4.31
CA THR A 289 8.97 18.33 5.05
C THR A 289 9.33 18.73 6.47
N PHE A 290 8.90 19.92 6.85
CA PHE A 290 9.05 20.45 8.20
C PHE A 290 7.73 20.44 8.95
N VAL A 291 7.80 20.01 10.22
CA VAL A 291 6.66 19.92 11.13
C VAL A 291 7.04 20.58 12.45
N PRO A 292 6.12 21.30 13.12
CA PRO A 292 6.38 21.77 14.47
C PRO A 292 6.70 20.60 15.40
N ILE A 293 7.75 20.73 16.20
CA ILE A 293 8.31 19.63 17.00
C ILE A 293 7.30 18.97 17.94
N ALA A 294 6.36 19.76 18.51
CA ALA A 294 5.34 19.24 19.41
C ALA A 294 4.41 18.23 18.70
N PHE A 295 4.03 18.52 17.45
CA PHE A 295 3.21 17.62 16.66
C PHE A 295 4.01 16.44 16.10
N ALA A 296 5.29 16.65 15.78
CA ALA A 296 6.18 15.55 15.41
C ALA A 296 6.32 14.56 16.58
N ALA A 297 6.54 15.03 17.80
CA ALA A 297 6.62 14.19 18.99
C ALA A 297 5.30 13.44 19.26
N LEU A 298 4.16 14.15 19.20
CA LEU A 298 2.84 13.52 19.37
C LEU A 298 2.60 12.42 18.32
N ALA A 299 2.87 12.72 17.05
CA ALA A 299 2.73 11.77 15.95
C ALA A 299 3.57 10.51 16.16
N LEU A 300 4.81 10.68 16.60
CA LEU A 300 5.77 9.61 16.83
C LEU A 300 5.58 8.88 18.17
N GLY A 301 4.63 9.32 19.03
CA GLY A 301 4.45 8.78 20.37
C GLY A 301 5.64 9.04 21.30
N ALA A 302 6.30 10.17 21.12
CA ALA A 302 7.50 10.57 21.85
C ALA A 302 7.22 11.76 22.78
N GLN A 303 8.08 11.93 23.76
CA GLN A 303 8.14 13.14 24.58
C GLN A 303 9.14 14.12 23.98
N VAL A 304 8.89 15.42 24.13
CA VAL A 304 9.80 16.48 23.68
C VAL A 304 10.14 17.40 24.84
N PHE A 305 11.43 17.75 24.92
CA PHE A 305 11.97 18.69 25.88
C PHE A 305 12.71 19.79 25.12
N TRP A 306 12.61 21.03 25.61
CA TRP A 306 13.28 22.18 25.06
C TRP A 306 14.26 22.75 26.08
N ASP A 307 15.51 22.93 25.66
CA ASP A 307 16.54 23.65 26.40
C ASP A 307 16.75 25.02 25.74
N ASN A 308 16.41 26.07 26.49
CA ASN A 308 16.49 27.44 25.99
C ASN A 308 17.92 27.98 25.94
N ASP A 309 18.82 27.52 26.79
CA ASP A 309 20.19 28.00 26.86
C ASP A 309 21.01 27.46 25.69
N ASP A 310 20.90 26.16 25.46
CA ASP A 310 21.60 25.48 24.38
C ASP A 310 20.83 25.53 23.04
N LYS A 311 19.61 26.08 23.00
CA LYS A 311 18.70 26.03 21.84
C LYS A 311 18.54 24.61 21.32
N LYS A 312 18.38 23.65 22.23
CA LYS A 312 18.37 22.24 21.96
C LYS A 312 17.00 21.63 22.16
N VAL A 313 16.61 20.76 21.21
CA VAL A 313 15.45 19.89 21.31
C VAL A 313 15.93 18.48 21.67
N THR A 314 15.30 17.89 22.68
CA THR A 314 15.48 16.47 23.02
C THR A 314 14.15 15.75 22.83
N ILE A 315 14.15 14.68 22.01
CA ILE A 315 13.00 13.80 21.76
C ILE A 315 13.31 12.45 22.41
N VAL A 316 12.39 11.96 23.23
CA VAL A 316 12.56 10.68 23.93
C VAL A 316 11.40 9.75 23.62
N LYS A 317 11.73 8.54 23.17
CA LYS A 317 10.76 7.45 22.94
C LYS A 317 11.37 6.12 23.39
N GLY A 318 10.79 5.48 24.41
CA GLY A 318 11.35 4.26 24.98
C GLY A 318 12.79 4.47 25.43
N ASN A 319 13.71 3.69 24.86
CA ASN A 319 15.16 3.78 25.11
C ASN A 319 15.92 4.66 24.11
N LYS A 320 15.21 5.37 23.21
CA LYS A 320 15.79 6.27 22.22
C LYS A 320 15.74 7.71 22.70
N THR A 321 16.87 8.38 22.59
CA THR A 321 17.00 9.83 22.83
C THR A 321 17.63 10.47 21.60
N VAL A 322 16.93 11.42 21.02
CA VAL A 322 17.38 12.20 19.85
C VAL A 322 17.57 13.64 20.27
N GLU A 323 18.75 14.20 20.07
CA GLU A 323 19.05 15.59 20.40
C GLU A 323 19.39 16.36 19.12
N MET A 324 18.77 17.53 18.96
CA MET A 324 18.96 18.42 17.81
C MET A 324 19.18 19.85 18.33
N VAL A 325 20.20 20.55 17.83
CA VAL A 325 20.45 21.96 18.13
C VAL A 325 19.94 22.82 16.98
N ILE A 326 19.22 23.86 17.27
CA ILE A 326 18.69 24.82 16.28
C ILE A 326 19.82 25.40 15.44
N GLY A 327 19.64 25.36 14.13
CA GLY A 327 20.63 25.82 13.15
C GLY A 327 21.79 24.84 12.90
N SER A 328 21.90 23.75 13.66
CA SER A 328 22.92 22.72 13.45
C SER A 328 22.39 21.58 12.57
N ARG A 329 23.23 21.12 11.63
CA ARG A 329 22.97 19.89 10.85
C ARG A 329 23.40 18.62 11.60
N LYS A 330 24.13 18.76 12.70
CA LYS A 330 24.50 17.66 13.57
C LYS A 330 23.36 17.36 14.54
N TYR A 331 23.09 16.10 14.76
CA TYR A 331 22.19 15.61 15.79
C TYR A 331 22.74 14.32 16.41
N THR A 332 22.24 13.94 17.56
CA THR A 332 22.64 12.68 18.18
C THR A 332 21.48 11.73 18.34
N VAL A 333 21.76 10.43 18.26
CA VAL A 333 20.86 9.34 18.64
C VAL A 333 21.57 8.52 19.70
N ASN A 334 21.03 8.51 20.91
CA ASN A 334 21.67 7.87 22.09
C ASN A 334 23.15 8.30 22.23
N GLY A 335 23.44 9.58 22.05
CA GLY A 335 24.78 10.16 22.15
C GLY A 335 25.68 9.93 20.91
N LYS A 336 25.26 9.14 19.91
CA LYS A 336 26.02 8.95 18.68
C LYS A 336 25.71 10.07 17.68
N GLU A 337 26.73 10.79 17.25
CA GLU A 337 26.59 11.89 16.29
C GLU A 337 26.18 11.36 14.92
N GLN A 338 25.25 12.07 14.29
CA GLN A 338 24.78 11.89 12.91
C GLN A 338 24.62 13.24 12.23
N MET A 339 24.41 13.22 10.91
CA MET A 339 24.25 14.41 10.10
C MET A 339 22.93 14.40 9.35
N MET A 340 22.22 15.51 9.36
CA MET A 340 21.10 15.79 8.48
C MET A 340 21.51 16.80 7.41
N ASP A 341 20.83 16.81 6.29
CA ASP A 341 21.11 17.74 5.19
C ASP A 341 20.53 19.14 5.41
N VAL A 342 19.52 19.27 6.27
CA VAL A 342 18.85 20.52 6.65
C VAL A 342 18.76 20.60 8.17
N ALA A 343 19.05 21.78 8.72
CA ALA A 343 18.98 22.01 10.17
C ALA A 343 17.54 22.35 10.63
N PRO A 344 17.16 22.00 11.87
CA PRO A 344 15.95 22.51 12.51
C PRO A 344 16.07 24.02 12.74
N PHE A 345 14.95 24.72 12.75
CA PHE A 345 14.92 26.16 12.91
C PHE A 345 13.70 26.64 13.71
N ILE A 346 13.74 27.90 14.15
CA ILE A 346 12.61 28.57 14.80
C ILE A 346 11.96 29.52 13.80
N LYS A 347 10.64 29.45 13.66
CA LYS A 347 9.81 30.36 12.88
C LYS A 347 8.51 30.60 13.64
N ASP A 348 8.08 31.87 13.73
CA ASP A 348 6.84 32.25 14.42
C ASP A 348 6.71 31.63 15.84
N GLN A 349 7.80 31.68 16.60
CA GLN A 349 7.95 31.13 17.96
C GLN A 349 7.73 29.59 18.04
N ARG A 350 7.84 28.89 16.95
CA ARG A 350 7.76 27.43 16.89
C ARG A 350 9.04 26.81 16.35
N THR A 351 9.43 25.72 16.95
CA THR A 351 10.56 24.92 16.47
C THR A 351 10.08 23.95 15.42
N PHE A 352 10.68 24.02 14.24
CA PHE A 352 10.42 23.12 13.14
C PHE A 352 11.57 22.14 12.96
N VAL A 353 11.22 20.86 12.79
CA VAL A 353 12.18 19.79 12.53
C VAL A 353 11.87 19.11 11.20
N PRO A 354 12.90 18.64 10.48
CA PRO A 354 12.68 17.80 9.31
C PRO A 354 12.14 16.44 9.77
N ILE A 355 10.87 16.16 9.48
CA ILE A 355 10.16 15.00 10.05
C ILE A 355 10.82 13.66 9.73
N ALA A 356 11.39 13.51 8.54
CA ALA A 356 12.04 12.25 8.13
C ALA A 356 13.20 11.88 9.05
N PHE A 357 14.05 12.85 9.45
CA PHE A 357 15.18 12.59 10.36
C PHE A 357 14.72 12.23 11.76
N ALA A 358 13.70 12.94 12.27
CA ALA A 358 13.14 12.62 13.58
C ALA A 358 12.50 11.21 13.60
N ALA A 359 11.75 10.87 12.57
CA ALA A 359 11.10 9.56 12.46
C ALA A 359 12.13 8.41 12.31
N LEU A 360 13.08 8.54 11.40
CA LEU A 360 14.14 7.52 11.19
C LEU A 360 15.00 7.32 12.45
N ALA A 361 15.30 8.41 13.17
CA ALA A 361 16.06 8.33 14.43
C ALA A 361 15.30 7.57 15.54
N LEU A 362 13.97 7.45 15.41
CA LEU A 362 13.08 6.72 16.32
C LEU A 362 12.61 5.37 15.74
N ASP A 363 13.36 4.78 14.81
CA ASP A 363 13.06 3.49 14.16
C ASP A 363 11.71 3.45 13.45
N CYS A 364 11.29 4.56 12.82
CA CYS A 364 10.12 4.58 11.97
C CYS A 364 10.53 4.54 10.49
N LYS A 365 9.75 3.87 9.66
CA LYS A 365 9.84 4.02 8.20
C LYS A 365 9.10 5.27 7.76
N VAL A 366 9.60 5.90 6.70
CA VAL A 366 9.01 7.12 6.14
C VAL A 366 8.86 6.96 4.63
N ALA A 367 7.70 7.33 4.11
CA ALA A 367 7.45 7.42 2.67
C ALA A 367 6.86 8.79 2.32
N TRP A 368 7.12 9.22 1.09
CA TRP A 368 6.53 10.41 0.49
C TRP A 368 5.60 10.00 -0.66
N VAL A 369 4.38 10.50 -0.67
CA VAL A 369 3.36 10.30 -1.72
C VAL A 369 3.20 11.63 -2.45
N PRO A 370 3.87 11.81 -3.61
CA PRO A 370 3.89 13.10 -4.32
C PRO A 370 2.52 13.52 -4.83
N GLU A 371 1.73 12.59 -5.31
CA GLU A 371 0.39 12.79 -5.88
C GLU A 371 -0.55 13.42 -4.84
N ASP A 372 -0.49 12.92 -3.63
CA ASP A 372 -1.32 13.36 -2.51
C ASP A 372 -0.66 14.45 -1.65
N LYS A 373 0.62 14.73 -1.89
CA LYS A 373 1.46 15.61 -1.04
C LYS A 373 1.45 15.16 0.42
N LYS A 374 1.51 13.86 0.66
CA LYS A 374 1.49 13.25 2.00
C LYS A 374 2.84 12.68 2.40
N VAL A 375 3.15 12.78 3.68
CA VAL A 375 4.21 12.02 4.35
C VAL A 375 3.57 10.93 5.17
N LEU A 376 4.00 9.70 4.94
CA LEU A 376 3.60 8.52 5.69
C LEU A 376 4.72 8.14 6.65
N ILE A 377 4.37 7.79 7.88
CA ILE A 377 5.31 7.33 8.89
C ILE A 377 4.75 6.06 9.53
N LEU A 378 5.54 5.00 9.54
CA LEU A 378 5.18 3.71 10.11
C LEU A 378 6.20 3.27 11.16
N GLU A 379 5.73 3.00 12.37
CA GLU A 379 6.53 2.43 13.46
C GLU A 379 6.94 0.99 13.14
N GLN A 380 8.22 0.66 13.42
CA GLN A 380 8.75 -0.70 13.21
C GLN A 380 8.64 -1.59 14.46
#